data_720b32ce9b8263114dd0c12b361112c7
#
_entry.id   720b32ce9b8263114dd0c12b361112c7
#
_cell.length_a   1.000
_cell.length_b   1.000
_cell.length_c   1.000
_cell.angle_alpha   90.00
_cell.angle_beta   90.00
_cell.angle_gamma   90.00
#
_symmetry.space_group_name_H-M   'P 1'
#
loop_
_entity.id
_entity.type
_entity.pdbx_description
1 polymer ?
#
loop_
_entity_poly.entity_id
_entity_poly.type
_entity_poly.pdbx_seq_one_letter_code
_entity_poly.pdbx_strand_id
1 'polypeptide(L)'
;MTDRIIEENYPLTFRKNDAKELGKHLKNRFSVVLVGMRKVGISNFLRFFLNNKDIPGTYIKDYRRHVFIPIDLNDLVECEMAPFWTLTLKRIVDVMEKYSIDDKIKKQISALFLESIQLQDLFFTIDSVRRALLKIAEQGYLPTMFFIRFDRMKDSVTPEFFANLEGIKSTNQQLSFVFTSYQPLKILMSSAFPKTSSAIFFKNIFVQPAKKEDVQIIFNSYKKRFGV
;
A
#
# COMPACT_ATOMS: atom_id res chain seq x y z
N MET A 1 4.30 19.05 17.47
CA MET A 1 3.23 19.34 16.48
C MET A 1 3.20 18.18 15.51
N THR A 2 2.17 17.34 15.55
CA THR A 2 1.97 16.30 14.53
C THR A 2 1.75 16.99 13.20
N ASP A 3 2.64 16.78 12.26
CA ASP A 3 2.51 17.30 10.89
C ASP A 3 1.22 16.76 10.29
N ARG A 4 0.15 17.58 10.35
CA ARG A 4 -1.12 17.21 9.75
C ARG A 4 -0.92 17.11 8.24
N ILE A 5 -1.28 15.96 7.69
CA ILE A 5 -1.23 15.68 6.26
C ILE A 5 -2.21 16.64 5.57
N ILE A 6 -1.70 17.59 4.77
CA ILE A 6 -2.54 18.61 4.11
C ILE A 6 -3.58 17.97 3.20
N GLU A 7 -3.18 16.91 2.53
CA GLU A 7 -3.96 16.20 1.52
C GLU A 7 -5.22 15.55 2.10
N GLU A 8 -5.29 15.31 3.41
CA GLU A 8 -6.53 14.78 4.05
C GLU A 8 -7.74 15.69 3.86
N ASN A 9 -7.49 17.01 3.68
CA ASN A 9 -8.52 18.04 3.54
C ASN A 9 -8.80 18.42 2.08
N TYR A 10 -8.20 17.74 1.09
CA TYR A 10 -8.50 18.04 -0.31
C TYR A 10 -9.94 17.66 -0.66
N PRO A 11 -10.61 18.42 -1.53
CA PRO A 11 -11.95 18.09 -1.98
C PRO A 11 -11.93 16.78 -2.82
N LEU A 12 -13.05 16.07 -2.85
CA LEU A 12 -13.22 14.83 -3.63
C LEU A 12 -13.05 15.02 -5.15
N THR A 13 -13.02 16.26 -5.62
CA THR A 13 -12.70 16.60 -7.00
C THR A 13 -11.22 16.44 -7.34
N PHE A 14 -10.33 16.47 -6.31
CA PHE A 14 -8.90 16.27 -6.50
C PHE A 14 -8.63 14.88 -7.03
N ARG A 15 -7.95 14.82 -8.18
CA ARG A 15 -7.59 13.53 -8.80
C ARG A 15 -8.76 12.54 -8.91
N LYS A 16 -9.98 13.04 -9.12
CA LYS A 16 -11.23 12.27 -9.08
C LYS A 16 -11.18 11.01 -9.95
N ASN A 17 -10.59 11.10 -11.15
CA ASN A 17 -10.52 9.96 -12.07
C ASN A 17 -9.60 8.86 -11.54
N ASP A 18 -8.42 9.24 -11.05
CA ASP A 18 -7.46 8.30 -10.47
C ASP A 18 -8.05 7.64 -9.22
N ALA A 19 -8.73 8.41 -8.36
CA ALA A 19 -9.39 7.90 -7.16
C ALA A 19 -10.53 6.92 -7.49
N LYS A 20 -11.34 7.24 -8.49
CA LYS A 20 -12.43 6.38 -8.98
C LYS A 20 -11.90 5.07 -9.56
N GLU A 21 -10.83 5.14 -10.33
CA GLU A 21 -10.24 3.96 -10.97
C GLU A 21 -9.59 3.04 -9.91
N LEU A 22 -8.76 3.59 -9.02
CA LEU A 22 -8.18 2.83 -7.93
C LEU A 22 -9.27 2.22 -7.03
N GLY A 23 -10.26 3.01 -6.62
CA GLY A 23 -11.37 2.54 -5.80
C GLY A 23 -12.15 1.41 -6.44
N LYS A 24 -12.42 1.46 -7.76
CA LYS A 24 -13.06 0.37 -8.52
C LYS A 24 -12.28 -0.94 -8.42
N HIS A 25 -10.95 -0.89 -8.49
CA HIS A 25 -10.12 -2.09 -8.38
C HIS A 25 -10.10 -2.63 -6.95
N LEU A 26 -9.95 -1.76 -5.95
CA LEU A 26 -9.95 -2.17 -4.55
C LEU A 26 -11.30 -2.75 -4.11
N LYS A 27 -12.41 -2.20 -4.59
CA LYS A 27 -13.76 -2.74 -4.39
C LYS A 27 -13.86 -4.21 -4.83
N ASN A 28 -13.20 -4.58 -5.92
CA ASN A 28 -13.19 -5.94 -6.47
C ASN A 28 -12.00 -6.77 -6.00
N ARG A 29 -11.24 -6.29 -5.02
CA ARG A 29 -10.05 -6.96 -4.45
C ARG A 29 -8.97 -7.27 -5.49
N PHE A 30 -8.90 -6.49 -6.57
CA PHE A 30 -7.81 -6.60 -7.56
C PHE A 30 -6.54 -5.92 -7.05
N SER A 31 -5.41 -6.57 -7.31
CA SER A 31 -4.11 -5.93 -7.13
C SER A 31 -3.76 -5.08 -8.34
N VAL A 32 -3.10 -3.95 -8.13
CA VAL A 32 -2.80 -2.98 -9.18
C VAL A 32 -1.41 -2.38 -9.02
N VAL A 33 -0.87 -1.88 -10.12
CA VAL A 33 0.33 -1.04 -10.14
C VAL A 33 -0.06 0.37 -10.57
N LEU A 34 0.13 1.34 -9.70
CA LEU A 34 0.05 2.75 -10.05
C LEU A 34 1.35 3.16 -10.74
N VAL A 35 1.27 3.36 -12.03
CA VAL A 35 2.42 3.73 -12.86
C VAL A 35 2.38 5.22 -13.16
N GLY A 36 3.45 5.92 -12.88
CA GLY A 36 3.54 7.32 -13.24
C GLY A 36 4.94 7.87 -13.20
N MET A 37 5.26 8.72 -14.16
CA MET A 37 6.56 9.37 -14.24
C MET A 37 6.94 10.05 -12.92
N ARG A 38 8.22 10.19 -12.65
CA ARG A 38 8.71 10.94 -11.50
C ARG A 38 8.08 12.36 -11.50
N LYS A 39 7.68 12.81 -10.32
CA LYS A 39 7.02 14.11 -10.10
C LYS A 39 5.60 14.27 -10.66
N VAL A 40 4.98 13.21 -11.17
CA VAL A 40 3.57 13.25 -11.64
C VAL A 40 2.55 13.44 -10.51
N GLY A 41 3.00 13.34 -9.25
CA GLY A 41 2.15 13.58 -8.07
C GLY A 41 1.51 12.34 -7.44
N ILE A 42 2.05 11.13 -7.69
CA ILE A 42 1.56 9.88 -7.06
C ILE A 42 1.56 10.00 -5.53
N SER A 43 2.61 10.56 -4.92
CA SER A 43 2.70 10.68 -3.45
C SER A 43 1.58 11.56 -2.88
N ASN A 44 1.27 12.70 -3.51
CA ASN A 44 0.16 13.56 -3.08
C ASN A 44 -1.18 12.86 -3.27
N PHE A 45 -1.35 12.17 -4.41
CA PHE A 45 -2.55 11.38 -4.67
C PHE A 45 -2.75 10.28 -3.61
N LEU A 46 -1.69 9.53 -3.27
CA LEU A 46 -1.82 8.48 -2.25
C LEU A 46 -2.06 9.05 -0.85
N ARG A 47 -1.39 10.16 -0.46
CA ARG A 47 -1.71 10.82 0.82
C ARG A 47 -3.16 11.26 0.89
N PHE A 48 -3.70 11.81 -0.20
CA PHE A 48 -5.13 12.12 -0.31
C PHE A 48 -5.98 10.85 -0.19
N PHE A 49 -5.71 9.83 -1.01
CA PHE A 49 -6.52 8.61 -1.06
C PHE A 49 -6.56 7.85 0.26
N LEU A 50 -5.43 7.81 0.98
CA LEU A 50 -5.28 7.04 2.21
C LEU A 50 -5.78 7.79 3.47
N ASN A 51 -5.81 9.12 3.45
CA ASN A 51 -6.10 9.90 4.66
C ASN A 51 -7.40 10.71 4.58
N ASN A 52 -7.95 10.95 3.40
CA ASN A 52 -9.23 11.65 3.28
C ASN A 52 -10.39 10.73 3.68
N LYS A 53 -11.19 11.15 4.65
CA LYS A 53 -12.24 10.34 5.29
C LYS A 53 -13.39 9.97 4.35
N ASP A 54 -13.62 10.77 3.31
CA ASP A 54 -14.75 10.61 2.40
C ASP A 54 -14.43 9.68 1.20
N ILE A 55 -13.14 9.47 0.92
CA ILE A 55 -12.67 8.61 -0.18
C ILE A 55 -13.21 7.18 -0.08
N PRO A 56 -13.05 6.50 1.08
CA PRO A 56 -13.50 5.10 1.15
C PRO A 56 -15.00 4.95 0.91
N GLY A 57 -15.80 5.81 1.53
CA GLY A 57 -17.27 5.78 1.38
C GLY A 57 -17.73 6.13 -0.05
N THR A 58 -16.97 6.98 -0.75
CA THR A 58 -17.32 7.44 -2.10
C THR A 58 -16.93 6.44 -3.19
N TYR A 59 -15.76 5.83 -3.08
CA TYR A 59 -15.18 5.04 -4.16
C TYR A 59 -15.08 3.55 -3.87
N ILE A 60 -15.20 3.13 -2.59
CA ILE A 60 -15.01 1.75 -2.16
C ILE A 60 -16.25 1.27 -1.40
N LYS A 61 -16.83 0.17 -1.87
CA LYS A 61 -17.94 -0.48 -1.15
C LYS A 61 -17.42 -1.14 0.14
N ASP A 62 -18.25 -1.19 1.17
CA ASP A 62 -17.93 -1.80 2.47
C ASP A 62 -16.65 -1.22 3.11
N TYR A 63 -16.44 0.08 2.93
CA TYR A 63 -15.22 0.79 3.30
C TYR A 63 -14.79 0.59 4.77
N ARG A 64 -15.74 0.37 5.69
CA ARG A 64 -15.44 0.14 7.13
C ARG A 64 -14.64 -1.14 7.38
N ARG A 65 -14.69 -2.08 6.45
CA ARG A 65 -13.96 -3.33 6.51
C ARG A 65 -12.55 -3.22 5.90
N HIS A 66 -12.28 -2.19 5.11
CA HIS A 66 -10.98 -2.02 4.46
C HIS A 66 -9.92 -1.54 5.46
N VAL A 67 -8.82 -2.27 5.51
CA VAL A 67 -7.61 -1.92 6.26
C VAL A 67 -6.52 -1.58 5.25
N PHE A 68 -6.15 -0.31 5.18
CA PHE A 68 -5.06 0.16 4.32
C PHE A 68 -3.75 0.15 5.08
N ILE A 69 -2.77 -0.56 4.55
CA ILE A 69 -1.45 -0.75 5.16
C ILE A 69 -0.41 -0.10 4.24
N PRO A 70 -0.08 1.19 4.45
CA PRO A 70 0.94 1.88 3.67
C PRO A 70 2.34 1.46 4.13
N ILE A 71 3.14 0.99 3.19
CA ILE A 71 4.53 0.60 3.35
C ILE A 71 5.35 1.50 2.41
N ASP A 72 5.87 2.61 2.93
CA ASP A 72 6.71 3.51 2.15
C ASP A 72 8.15 2.98 2.17
N LEU A 73 8.65 2.58 1.01
CA LEU A 73 9.99 2.01 0.89
C LEU A 73 11.10 3.06 1.00
N ASN A 74 10.76 4.35 1.16
CA ASN A 74 11.74 5.34 1.62
C ASN A 74 12.19 5.12 3.07
N ASP A 75 11.40 4.40 3.85
CA ASP A 75 11.76 4.07 5.23
C ASP A 75 12.80 2.95 5.32
N LEU A 76 13.13 2.31 4.18
CA LEU A 76 14.23 1.35 4.08
C LEU A 76 15.57 2.08 3.98
N VAL A 77 16.51 1.74 4.85
CA VAL A 77 17.92 2.12 4.74
C VAL A 77 18.57 1.32 3.60
N GLU A 78 18.34 0.01 3.60
CA GLU A 78 18.82 -0.93 2.61
C GLU A 78 17.64 -1.56 1.86
N CYS A 79 17.72 -1.57 0.53
CA CYS A 79 16.67 -2.15 -0.31
C CYS A 79 16.88 -3.65 -0.50
N GLU A 80 16.82 -4.41 0.60
CA GLU A 80 17.01 -5.85 0.67
C GLU A 80 15.74 -6.57 1.14
N MET A 81 15.69 -7.89 0.94
CA MET A 81 14.50 -8.69 1.25
C MET A 81 14.17 -8.74 2.75
N ALA A 82 15.19 -8.92 3.61
CA ALA A 82 14.93 -9.01 5.04
C ALA A 82 14.42 -7.67 5.63
N PRO A 83 15.07 -6.51 5.38
CA PRO A 83 14.51 -5.21 5.76
C PRO A 83 13.11 -4.93 5.19
N PHE A 84 12.86 -5.33 3.94
CA PHE A 84 11.54 -5.16 3.32
C PHE A 84 10.43 -5.89 4.07
N TRP A 85 10.61 -7.18 4.38
CA TRP A 85 9.61 -7.97 5.07
C TRP A 85 9.45 -7.55 6.54
N THR A 86 10.55 -7.17 7.20
CA THR A 86 10.53 -6.62 8.56
C THR A 86 9.75 -5.30 8.60
N LEU A 87 10.01 -4.37 7.67
CA LEU A 87 9.24 -3.13 7.54
C LEU A 87 7.77 -3.43 7.28
N THR A 88 7.47 -4.38 6.40
CA THR A 88 6.12 -4.79 6.08
C THR A 88 5.37 -5.25 7.33
N LEU A 89 5.96 -6.14 8.12
CA LEU A 89 5.36 -6.63 9.36
C LEU A 89 5.19 -5.50 10.40
N LYS A 90 6.19 -4.62 10.53
CA LYS A 90 6.09 -3.43 11.39
C LYS A 90 4.91 -2.54 11.01
N ARG A 91 4.71 -2.27 9.71
CA ARG A 91 3.59 -1.45 9.23
C ARG A 91 2.23 -2.10 9.47
N ILE A 92 2.14 -3.43 9.41
CA ILE A 92 0.93 -4.15 9.82
C ILE A 92 0.64 -3.86 11.30
N VAL A 93 1.63 -4.00 12.19
CA VAL A 93 1.46 -3.69 13.63
C VAL A 93 1.00 -2.24 13.83
N ASP A 94 1.70 -1.26 13.22
CA ASP A 94 1.39 0.17 13.40
C ASP A 94 -0.03 0.54 12.96
N VAL A 95 -0.52 -0.11 11.91
CA VAL A 95 -1.86 0.15 11.39
C VAL A 95 -2.95 -0.43 12.30
N MET A 96 -2.69 -1.57 12.94
CA MET A 96 -3.69 -2.22 13.82
C MET A 96 -4.14 -1.34 14.98
N GLU A 97 -3.30 -0.43 15.45
CA GLU A 97 -3.65 0.52 16.51
C GLU A 97 -4.78 1.50 16.10
N LYS A 98 -4.96 1.71 14.80
CA LYS A 98 -5.97 2.64 14.25
C LYS A 98 -7.33 2.00 14.02
N TYR A 99 -7.45 0.68 14.14
CA TYR A 99 -8.67 -0.06 13.86
C TYR A 99 -9.23 -0.71 15.12
N SER A 100 -10.55 -0.88 15.15
CA SER A 100 -11.27 -1.55 16.25
C SER A 100 -11.15 -3.07 16.13
N ILE A 101 -9.92 -3.57 16.14
CA ILE A 101 -9.57 -4.99 16.14
C ILE A 101 -9.43 -5.45 17.58
N ASP A 102 -9.78 -6.71 17.86
CA ASP A 102 -9.64 -7.33 19.17
C ASP A 102 -8.20 -7.20 19.72
N ASP A 103 -8.05 -6.75 20.96
CA ASP A 103 -6.76 -6.52 21.60
C ASP A 103 -5.92 -7.80 21.71
N LYS A 104 -6.55 -8.97 21.81
CA LYS A 104 -5.86 -10.25 21.79
C LYS A 104 -5.19 -10.47 20.44
N ILE A 105 -5.88 -10.13 19.34
CA ILE A 105 -5.31 -10.24 17.98
C ILE A 105 -4.18 -9.24 17.80
N LYS A 106 -4.33 -7.99 18.26
CA LYS A 106 -3.24 -6.98 18.22
C LYS A 106 -1.99 -7.48 18.95
N LYS A 107 -2.17 -8.02 20.16
CA LYS A 107 -1.06 -8.60 20.93
C LYS A 107 -0.38 -9.76 20.21
N GLN A 108 -1.17 -10.64 19.58
CA GLN A 108 -0.61 -11.76 18.80
C GLN A 108 0.18 -11.28 17.59
N ILE A 109 -0.30 -10.26 16.85
CA ILE A 109 0.40 -9.69 15.70
C ILE A 109 1.69 -8.98 16.16
N SER A 110 1.64 -8.26 17.29
CA SER A 110 2.83 -7.62 17.88
C SER A 110 3.86 -8.64 18.34
N ALA A 111 3.45 -9.79 18.90
CA ALA A 111 4.34 -10.87 19.26
C ALA A 111 5.08 -11.44 18.03
N LEU A 112 4.37 -11.67 16.91
CA LEU A 112 4.99 -12.11 15.66
C LEU A 112 6.10 -11.16 15.19
N PHE A 113 5.88 -9.85 15.33
CA PHE A 113 6.89 -8.85 14.99
C PHE A 113 8.12 -8.94 15.92
N LEU A 114 7.91 -9.03 17.23
CA LEU A 114 9.01 -9.12 18.20
C LEU A 114 9.83 -10.40 18.00
N GLU A 115 9.17 -11.53 17.80
CA GLU A 115 9.83 -12.81 17.51
C GLU A 115 10.63 -12.73 16.19
N SER A 116 10.08 -12.09 15.15
CA SER A 116 10.78 -11.87 13.88
C SER A 116 12.08 -11.08 14.05
N ILE A 117 12.06 -10.02 14.88
CA ILE A 117 13.26 -9.23 15.19
C ILE A 117 14.30 -10.05 15.97
N GLN A 118 13.85 -10.89 16.89
CA GLN A 118 14.75 -11.73 17.71
C GLN A 118 15.40 -12.85 16.90
N LEU A 119 14.61 -13.53 16.05
CA LEU A 119 15.09 -14.67 15.26
C LEU A 119 15.93 -14.26 14.07
N GLN A 120 15.68 -13.07 13.49
CA GLN A 120 16.33 -12.56 12.27
C GLN A 120 16.27 -13.55 11.09
N ASP A 121 15.23 -14.39 11.07
CA ASP A 121 14.99 -15.39 10.04
C ASP A 121 13.99 -14.87 9.01
N LEU A 122 14.40 -14.85 7.74
CA LEU A 122 13.60 -14.32 6.66
C LEU A 122 12.33 -15.15 6.41
N PHE A 123 12.43 -16.48 6.48
CA PHE A 123 11.28 -17.37 6.29
C PHE A 123 10.24 -17.15 7.38
N PHE A 124 10.69 -17.09 8.65
CA PHE A 124 9.83 -16.78 9.78
C PHE A 124 9.15 -15.40 9.63
N THR A 125 9.88 -14.40 9.15
CA THR A 125 9.34 -13.05 8.94
C THR A 125 8.25 -13.04 7.87
N ILE A 126 8.46 -13.74 6.75
CA ILE A 126 7.46 -13.88 5.67
C ILE A 126 6.21 -14.62 6.18
N ASP A 127 6.40 -15.72 6.91
CA ASP A 127 5.29 -16.47 7.51
C ASP A 127 4.52 -15.62 8.54
N SER A 128 5.23 -14.82 9.33
CA SER A 128 4.62 -13.89 10.28
C SER A 128 3.76 -12.84 9.59
N VAL A 129 4.18 -12.30 8.44
CA VAL A 129 3.34 -11.41 7.60
C VAL A 129 2.08 -12.15 7.15
N ARG A 130 2.22 -13.38 6.65
CA ARG A 130 1.07 -14.20 6.22
C ARG A 130 0.08 -14.41 7.36
N ARG A 131 0.55 -14.84 8.53
CA ARG A 131 -0.25 -15.10 9.73
C ARG A 131 -0.94 -13.83 10.25
N ALA A 132 -0.24 -12.70 10.25
CA ALA A 132 -0.80 -11.42 10.67
C ALA A 132 -1.96 -11.00 9.75
N LEU A 133 -1.78 -11.08 8.42
CA LEU A 133 -2.82 -10.74 7.44
C LEU A 133 -4.03 -11.69 7.52
N LEU A 134 -3.79 -12.98 7.78
CA LEU A 134 -4.85 -13.97 7.98
C LEU A 134 -5.69 -13.63 9.22
N LYS A 135 -5.05 -13.32 10.35
CA LYS A 135 -5.75 -12.90 11.58
C LYS A 135 -6.62 -11.66 11.38
N ILE A 136 -6.14 -10.68 10.60
CA ILE A 136 -6.92 -9.48 10.23
C ILE A 136 -8.14 -9.87 9.40
N ALA A 137 -7.99 -10.77 8.43
CA ALA A 137 -9.07 -11.23 7.58
C ALA A 137 -10.12 -12.06 8.34
N GLU A 138 -9.70 -12.90 9.29
CA GLU A 138 -10.58 -13.67 10.18
C GLU A 138 -11.49 -12.76 11.03
N GLN A 139 -11.07 -11.53 11.32
CA GLN A 139 -11.91 -10.51 11.95
C GLN A 139 -12.89 -9.83 10.96
N GLY A 140 -12.97 -10.30 9.72
CA GLY A 140 -13.84 -9.77 8.68
C GLY A 140 -13.30 -8.53 7.97
N TYR A 141 -12.06 -8.14 8.22
CA TYR A 141 -11.43 -7.01 7.54
C TYR A 141 -10.84 -7.40 6.18
N LEU A 142 -10.67 -6.41 5.31
CA LEU A 142 -10.20 -6.52 3.94
C LEU A 142 -8.84 -5.81 3.81
N PRO A 143 -7.72 -6.48 4.10
CA PRO A 143 -6.41 -5.83 4.06
C PRO A 143 -6.00 -5.46 2.64
N THR A 144 -5.41 -4.28 2.49
CA THR A 144 -4.78 -3.79 1.26
C THR A 144 -3.41 -3.24 1.58
N MET A 145 -2.37 -3.84 1.04
CA MET A 145 -1.00 -3.41 1.23
C MET A 145 -0.61 -2.45 0.11
N PHE A 146 -0.13 -1.27 0.48
CA PHE A 146 0.37 -0.25 -0.44
C PHE A 146 1.89 -0.21 -0.40
N PHE A 147 2.56 -0.83 -1.35
CA PHE A 147 4.01 -0.76 -1.51
C PHE A 147 4.38 0.50 -2.28
N ILE A 148 4.66 1.57 -1.54
CA ILE A 148 4.92 2.89 -2.08
C ILE A 148 6.39 2.99 -2.50
N ARG A 149 6.66 3.46 -3.73
CA ARG A 149 8.01 3.53 -4.34
C ARG A 149 8.66 2.15 -4.47
N PHE A 150 7.90 1.19 -4.95
CA PHE A 150 8.36 -0.18 -5.10
C PHE A 150 9.51 -0.32 -6.12
N ASP A 151 9.65 0.63 -7.02
CA ASP A 151 10.80 0.75 -7.94
C ASP A 151 12.16 0.81 -7.23
N ARG A 152 12.21 1.16 -5.94
CA ARG A 152 13.46 1.10 -5.15
C ARG A 152 13.98 -0.33 -4.95
N MET A 153 13.11 -1.32 -5.01
CA MET A 153 13.45 -2.74 -4.83
C MET A 153 13.88 -3.42 -6.13
N LYS A 154 13.98 -2.69 -7.25
CA LYS A 154 14.16 -3.25 -8.60
C LYS A 154 15.35 -4.22 -8.74
N ASP A 155 16.43 -3.97 -8.01
CA ASP A 155 17.66 -4.75 -8.09
C ASP A 155 17.68 -5.93 -7.06
N SER A 156 16.73 -5.98 -6.14
CA SER A 156 16.66 -6.96 -5.05
C SER A 156 15.47 -7.92 -5.18
N VAL A 157 14.50 -7.59 -6.05
CA VAL A 157 13.33 -8.45 -6.26
C VAL A 157 13.70 -9.66 -7.11
N THR A 158 13.31 -10.84 -6.62
CA THR A 158 13.52 -12.13 -7.27
C THR A 158 12.19 -12.78 -7.67
N PRO A 159 12.19 -13.85 -8.51
CA PRO A 159 10.97 -14.62 -8.79
C PRO A 159 10.31 -15.16 -7.52
N GLU A 160 11.09 -15.55 -6.51
CA GLU A 160 10.63 -16.09 -5.24
C GLU A 160 9.86 -15.03 -4.43
N PHE A 161 10.22 -13.76 -4.55
CA PHE A 161 9.48 -12.66 -3.93
C PHE A 161 8.02 -12.63 -4.42
N PHE A 162 7.80 -12.68 -5.73
CA PHE A 162 6.44 -12.72 -6.29
C PHE A 162 5.72 -14.01 -5.94
N ALA A 163 6.42 -15.15 -5.92
CA ALA A 163 5.86 -16.42 -5.47
C ALA A 163 5.40 -16.35 -4.00
N ASN A 164 6.16 -15.69 -3.13
CA ASN A 164 5.75 -15.45 -1.72
C ASN A 164 4.50 -14.57 -1.64
N LEU A 165 4.41 -13.49 -2.42
CA LEU A 165 3.20 -12.66 -2.46
C LEU A 165 1.98 -13.45 -2.98
N GLU A 166 2.15 -14.28 -3.99
CA GLU A 166 1.11 -15.19 -4.48
C GLU A 166 0.67 -16.17 -3.40
N GLY A 167 1.62 -16.78 -2.70
CA GLY A 167 1.36 -17.67 -1.57
C GLY A 167 0.58 -16.97 -0.45
N ILE A 168 0.93 -15.74 -0.11
CA ILE A 168 0.19 -14.94 0.88
C ILE A 168 -1.23 -14.62 0.37
N LYS A 169 -1.38 -14.25 -0.90
CA LYS A 169 -2.68 -13.95 -1.49
C LYS A 169 -3.57 -15.19 -1.62
N SER A 170 -3.01 -16.37 -1.91
CA SER A 170 -3.76 -17.61 -2.04
C SER A 170 -4.39 -18.07 -0.72
N THR A 171 -3.71 -17.79 0.41
CA THR A 171 -4.26 -18.06 1.75
C THR A 171 -5.34 -17.06 2.16
N ASN A 172 -5.35 -15.87 1.54
CA ASN A 172 -6.34 -14.84 1.79
C ASN A 172 -6.75 -14.13 0.50
N GLN A 173 -7.78 -14.64 -0.17
CA GLN A 173 -8.32 -14.08 -1.42
C GLN A 173 -8.83 -12.64 -1.27
N GLN A 174 -9.12 -12.20 -0.04
CA GLN A 174 -9.55 -10.83 0.26
C GLN A 174 -8.39 -9.84 0.35
N LEU A 175 -7.14 -10.30 0.30
CA LEU A 175 -5.96 -9.43 0.25
C LEU A 175 -5.81 -8.78 -1.12
N SER A 176 -5.41 -7.52 -1.14
CA SER A 176 -5.02 -6.79 -2.35
C SER A 176 -3.67 -6.12 -2.17
N PHE A 177 -2.96 -5.95 -3.28
CA PHE A 177 -1.70 -5.22 -3.33
C PHE A 177 -1.84 -3.99 -4.24
N VAL A 178 -1.28 -2.88 -3.81
CA VAL A 178 -1.11 -1.67 -4.62
C VAL A 178 0.38 -1.35 -4.65
N PHE A 179 0.98 -1.44 -5.80
CA PHE A 179 2.37 -1.03 -6.00
C PHE A 179 2.41 0.37 -6.63
N THR A 180 3.42 1.16 -6.29
CA THR A 180 3.70 2.38 -7.06
C THR A 180 5.07 2.30 -7.68
N SER A 181 5.16 2.68 -8.94
CA SER A 181 6.39 2.63 -9.72
C SER A 181 6.39 3.69 -10.83
N TYR A 182 7.58 4.09 -11.30
CA TYR A 182 7.70 5.00 -12.43
C TYR A 182 7.55 4.30 -13.80
N GLN A 183 7.58 2.97 -13.83
CA GLN A 183 7.34 2.12 -14.99
C GLN A 183 6.55 0.88 -14.61
N PRO A 184 5.87 0.20 -15.54
CA PRO A 184 5.28 -1.11 -15.28
C PRO A 184 6.30 -2.09 -14.70
N LEU A 185 5.94 -2.81 -13.63
CA LEU A 185 6.87 -3.71 -12.93
C LEU A 185 7.45 -4.78 -13.84
N LYS A 186 6.64 -5.30 -14.78
CA LYS A 186 7.09 -6.29 -15.78
C LYS A 186 8.26 -5.77 -16.65
N ILE A 187 8.32 -4.46 -16.88
CA ILE A 187 9.43 -3.84 -17.63
C ILE A 187 10.59 -3.60 -16.68
N LEU A 188 10.32 -3.03 -15.51
CA LEU A 188 11.35 -2.64 -14.56
C LEU A 188 12.10 -3.82 -13.93
N MET A 189 11.41 -4.94 -13.74
CA MET A 189 11.90 -6.15 -13.04
C MET A 189 11.69 -7.38 -13.90
N SER A 190 12.00 -7.31 -15.20
CA SER A 190 11.68 -8.36 -16.17
C SER A 190 12.26 -9.73 -15.82
N SER A 191 13.43 -9.77 -15.17
CA SER A 191 14.08 -11.01 -14.72
C SER A 191 13.40 -11.67 -13.52
N ALA A 192 12.71 -10.88 -12.70
CA ALA A 192 12.02 -11.38 -11.51
C ALA A 192 10.61 -11.93 -11.80
N PHE A 193 10.08 -11.70 -13.02
CA PHE A 193 8.73 -12.13 -13.35
C PHE A 193 8.70 -13.60 -13.78
N PRO A 194 7.97 -14.45 -13.06
CA PRO A 194 7.71 -15.81 -13.51
C PRO A 194 6.88 -15.78 -14.79
N LYS A 195 7.24 -16.61 -15.77
CA LYS A 195 6.61 -16.66 -17.11
C LYS A 195 5.13 -17.01 -17.08
N THR A 196 4.61 -17.57 -15.98
CA THR A 196 3.31 -18.26 -15.92
C THR A 196 2.25 -17.62 -15.01
N SER A 197 2.57 -16.83 -14.00
CA SER A 197 1.60 -16.45 -12.97
C SER A 197 1.33 -14.95 -12.81
N SER A 198 1.94 -14.14 -13.62
CA SER A 198 1.99 -12.69 -13.45
C SER A 198 0.67 -11.92 -13.69
N ALA A 199 -0.38 -12.57 -14.20
CA ALA A 199 -1.65 -11.89 -14.53
C ALA A 199 -2.40 -11.34 -13.29
N ILE A 200 -2.16 -11.93 -12.11
CA ILE A 200 -2.90 -11.61 -10.88
C ILE A 200 -2.46 -10.25 -10.28
N PHE A 201 -1.21 -9.80 -10.55
CA PHE A 201 -0.63 -8.65 -9.88
C PHE A 201 -0.59 -7.37 -10.71
N PHE A 202 -0.84 -7.41 -12.03
CA PHE A 202 -0.33 -6.38 -12.92
C PHE A 202 -1.37 -5.65 -13.76
N LYS A 203 -2.47 -5.28 -13.14
CA LYS A 203 -3.30 -4.26 -13.76
C LYS A 203 -2.65 -2.89 -13.55
N ASN A 204 -2.08 -2.32 -14.60
CA ASN A 204 -1.49 -0.99 -14.54
C ASN A 204 -2.57 0.08 -14.58
N ILE A 205 -2.48 1.04 -13.67
CA ILE A 205 -3.22 2.29 -13.69
C ILE A 205 -2.19 3.39 -13.98
N PHE A 206 -2.29 4.03 -15.14
CA PHE A 206 -1.38 5.10 -15.51
C PHE A 206 -1.87 6.43 -14.94
N VAL A 207 -1.18 6.90 -13.91
CA VAL A 207 -1.48 8.17 -13.25
C VAL A 207 -1.10 9.32 -14.18
N GLN A 208 -2.09 10.11 -14.57
CA GLN A 208 -1.91 11.22 -15.49
C GLN A 208 -1.30 12.45 -14.77
N PRO A 209 -0.68 13.39 -15.49
CA PRO A 209 -0.30 14.67 -14.93
C PRO A 209 -1.48 15.38 -14.25
N ALA A 210 -1.19 16.13 -13.18
CA ALA A 210 -2.19 16.92 -12.48
C ALA A 210 -2.84 17.93 -13.43
N LYS A 211 -4.17 18.01 -13.40
CA LYS A 211 -4.91 19.04 -14.15
C LYS A 211 -4.74 20.41 -13.49
N LYS A 212 -5.08 21.47 -14.19
CA LYS A 212 -5.01 22.84 -13.69
C LYS A 212 -5.78 22.99 -12.35
N GLU A 213 -6.96 22.37 -12.28
CA GLU A 213 -7.80 22.38 -11.09
C GLU A 213 -7.13 21.67 -9.90
N ASP A 214 -6.46 20.54 -10.15
CA ASP A 214 -5.72 19.80 -9.10
C ASP A 214 -4.54 20.64 -8.58
N VAL A 215 -3.81 21.31 -9.48
CA VAL A 215 -2.71 22.21 -9.11
C VAL A 215 -3.22 23.39 -8.28
N GLN A 216 -4.37 23.96 -8.64
CA GLN A 216 -4.98 25.05 -7.88
C GLN A 216 -5.39 24.62 -6.47
N ILE A 217 -5.92 23.41 -6.32
CA ILE A 217 -6.26 22.83 -5.01
C ILE A 217 -4.98 22.73 -4.12
N ILE A 218 -3.91 22.18 -4.70
CA ILE A 218 -2.62 22.07 -3.99
C ILE A 218 -2.15 23.46 -3.55
N PHE A 219 -2.07 24.40 -4.48
CA PHE A 219 -1.61 25.75 -4.23
C PHE A 219 -2.41 26.45 -3.13
N ASN A 220 -3.74 26.44 -3.23
CA ASN A 220 -4.62 27.07 -2.24
C ASN A 220 -4.48 26.43 -0.85
N SER A 221 -4.28 25.12 -0.78
CA SER A 221 -4.09 24.42 0.49
C SER A 221 -2.77 24.80 1.16
N TYR A 222 -1.71 24.95 0.37
CA TYR A 222 -0.41 25.46 0.87
C TYR A 222 -0.50 26.92 1.32
N LYS A 223 -1.14 27.79 0.52
CA LYS A 223 -1.38 29.19 0.94
C LYS A 223 -2.09 29.26 2.29
N LYS A 224 -3.17 28.50 2.44
CA LYS A 224 -3.95 28.46 3.69
C LYS A 224 -3.10 27.98 4.88
N ARG A 225 -2.19 27.03 4.67
CA ARG A 225 -1.36 26.47 5.75
C ARG A 225 -0.26 27.42 6.19
N PHE A 226 0.37 28.11 5.24
CA PHE A 226 1.57 28.92 5.50
C PHE A 226 1.28 30.43 5.59
N GLY A 227 0.01 30.86 5.41
CA GLY A 227 -0.38 32.25 5.55
C GLY A 227 0.15 33.18 4.44
N VAL A 228 0.44 32.63 3.24
CA VAL A 228 0.99 33.37 2.09
C VAL A 228 -0.10 33.70 1.09
#